data_e1dfbd7b5303ca2aa2e452c83dcdc98a
#
_entry.id   e1dfbd7b5303ca2aa2e452c83dcdc98a
#
_cell.length_a   1.000
_cell.length_b   1.000
_cell.length_c   1.000
_cell.angle_alpha   90.00
_cell.angle_beta   90.00
_cell.angle_gamma   90.00
#
_symmetry.space_group_name_H-M   'P 1'
#
loop_
_entity.id
_entity.type
_entity.pdbx_description
1 polymer ?
#
loop_
_entity_poly.entity_id
_entity_poly.type
_entity_poly.pdbx_seq_one_letter_code
_entity_poly.pdbx_strand_id
1 'polypeptide(L)'
;MTTKKTSIAIVDDDPRLLNTLSINFKARGYEVHQARTGAEGLQVVSQQQPDVVILDMGLPDMDGTVVLEGIRGWSAVPVIILTARSDPLFSAAALDRGADDYVTKPFSMEELLARVRVALRHCSPQSPVRRTEIAVVRAGDIVIDVPHHSITKGGEPLHLTPTEWGVLTTLLRAHGGLVRKEDLLSEIW
;
A
#
# COMPACT_ATOMS: atom_id res chain seq x y z
N MET A 1 27.79 -2.64 3.22
CA MET A 1 26.38 -3.05 3.02
C MET A 1 25.57 -1.82 2.71
N THR A 2 25.22 -1.60 1.46
CA THR A 2 24.36 -0.47 1.03
C THR A 2 22.95 -0.77 1.49
N THR A 3 22.47 -0.09 2.52
CA THR A 3 21.04 -0.13 2.89
C THR A 3 20.23 0.37 1.70
N LYS A 4 19.39 -0.47 1.13
CA LYS A 4 18.43 -0.08 0.08
C LYS A 4 17.60 1.10 0.64
N LYS A 5 17.60 2.23 -0.05
CA LYS A 5 16.73 3.35 0.30
C LYS A 5 15.28 2.97 0.03
N THR A 6 14.40 3.34 0.96
CA THR A 6 12.96 3.21 0.74
C THR A 6 12.54 4.08 -0.45
N SER A 7 11.83 3.51 -1.40
CA SER A 7 11.46 4.15 -2.65
C SER A 7 9.95 4.39 -2.76
N ILE A 8 9.59 5.52 -3.33
CA ILE A 8 8.21 5.98 -3.49
C ILE A 8 7.95 6.26 -4.98
N ALA A 9 6.89 5.70 -5.53
CA ALA A 9 6.37 6.15 -6.82
C ALA A 9 5.26 7.17 -6.61
N ILE A 10 5.27 8.27 -7.36
CA ILE A 10 4.23 9.30 -7.32
C ILE A 10 3.68 9.44 -8.74
N VAL A 11 2.38 9.22 -8.89
CA VAL A 11 1.65 9.29 -10.15
C VAL A 11 0.62 10.41 -10.04
N ASP A 12 0.87 11.54 -10.69
CA ASP A 12 0.00 12.72 -10.66
C ASP A 12 0.31 13.58 -11.90
N ASP A 13 -0.68 14.16 -12.56
CA ASP A 13 -0.48 14.94 -13.77
C ASP A 13 -0.01 16.38 -13.51
N ASP A 14 -0.16 16.89 -12.27
CA ASP A 14 0.30 18.23 -11.89
C ASP A 14 1.82 18.23 -11.61
N PRO A 15 2.63 18.86 -12.52
CA PRO A 15 4.08 18.92 -12.37
C PRO A 15 4.53 19.70 -11.12
N ARG A 16 3.70 20.64 -10.63
CA ARG A 16 4.03 21.44 -9.43
C ARG A 16 3.90 20.57 -8.19
N LEU A 17 2.82 19.78 -8.12
CA LEU A 17 2.61 18.84 -7.01
C LEU A 17 3.70 17.76 -7.01
N LEU A 18 3.99 17.14 -8.16
CA LEU A 18 5.07 16.16 -8.30
C LEU A 18 6.42 16.70 -7.81
N ASN A 19 6.77 17.94 -8.24
CA ASN A 19 8.02 18.56 -7.82
C ASN A 19 8.04 18.81 -6.31
N THR A 20 6.96 19.36 -5.76
CA THR A 20 6.83 19.65 -4.32
C THR A 20 6.97 18.38 -3.49
N LEU A 21 6.24 17.32 -3.85
CA LEU A 21 6.30 16.04 -3.16
C LEU A 21 7.69 15.41 -3.28
N SER A 22 8.27 15.44 -4.50
CA SER A 22 9.61 14.88 -4.73
C SER A 22 10.68 15.55 -3.86
N ILE A 23 10.70 16.87 -3.79
CA ILE A 23 11.64 17.61 -2.94
C ILE A 23 11.47 17.20 -1.48
N ASN A 24 10.23 17.18 -1.00
CA ASN A 24 9.93 16.87 0.39
C ASN A 24 10.29 15.43 0.79
N PHE A 25 10.01 14.44 -0.07
CA PHE A 25 10.36 13.05 0.19
C PHE A 25 11.87 12.82 0.08
N LYS A 26 12.53 13.37 -0.95
CA LYS A 26 13.99 13.27 -1.11
C LYS A 26 14.75 13.88 0.07
N ALA A 27 14.29 15.03 0.58
CA ALA A 27 14.87 15.68 1.76
C ALA A 27 14.78 14.79 3.03
N ARG A 28 13.87 13.82 3.05
CA ARG A 28 13.70 12.86 4.13
C ARG A 28 14.36 11.49 3.87
N GLY A 29 15.15 11.40 2.80
CA GLY A 29 15.95 10.23 2.48
C GLY A 29 15.26 9.18 1.62
N TYR A 30 14.03 9.43 1.15
CA TYR A 30 13.35 8.54 0.21
C TYR A 30 13.93 8.66 -1.20
N GLU A 31 13.93 7.57 -1.93
CA GLU A 31 14.08 7.59 -3.38
C GLU A 31 12.72 7.85 -4.01
N VAL A 32 12.64 8.72 -5.03
CA VAL A 32 11.35 9.13 -5.61
C VAL A 32 11.36 8.95 -7.11
N HIS A 33 10.40 8.19 -7.59
CA HIS A 33 10.08 7.98 -8.99
C HIS A 33 8.78 8.72 -9.33
N GLN A 34 8.73 9.40 -10.46
CA GLN A 34 7.59 10.22 -10.86
C GLN A 34 6.99 9.67 -12.16
N ALA A 35 5.67 9.78 -12.28
CA ALA A 35 4.92 9.53 -13.50
C ALA A 35 3.82 10.58 -13.64
N ARG A 36 3.51 10.97 -14.86
CA ARG A 36 2.51 12.00 -15.16
C ARG A 36 1.25 11.44 -15.80
N THR A 37 1.25 10.16 -16.12
CA THR A 37 0.13 9.45 -16.73
C THR A 37 -0.05 8.09 -16.05
N GLY A 38 -1.22 7.49 -16.19
CA GLY A 38 -1.48 6.16 -15.67
C GLY A 38 -0.59 5.09 -16.31
N ALA A 39 -0.36 5.18 -17.62
CA ALA A 39 0.51 4.27 -18.35
C ALA A 39 1.97 4.34 -17.85
N GLU A 40 2.50 5.56 -17.66
CA GLU A 40 3.83 5.78 -17.07
C GLU A 40 3.87 5.24 -15.63
N GLY A 41 2.80 5.45 -14.85
CA GLY A 41 2.66 4.95 -13.48
C GLY A 41 2.80 3.44 -13.41
N LEU A 42 2.04 2.71 -14.21
CA LEU A 42 2.14 1.25 -14.31
C LEU A 42 3.55 0.79 -14.69
N GLN A 43 4.18 1.47 -15.65
CA GLN A 43 5.55 1.16 -16.07
C GLN A 43 6.56 1.41 -14.94
N VAL A 44 6.47 2.56 -14.26
CA VAL A 44 7.35 2.91 -13.14
C VAL A 44 7.21 1.89 -12.02
N VAL A 45 5.98 1.54 -11.62
CA VAL A 45 5.76 0.58 -10.54
C VAL A 45 6.31 -0.80 -10.89
N SER A 46 6.13 -1.26 -12.14
CA SER A 46 6.64 -2.58 -12.58
C SER A 46 8.17 -2.63 -12.64
N GLN A 47 8.82 -1.56 -13.12
CA GLN A 47 10.28 -1.53 -13.31
C GLN A 47 11.04 -1.22 -12.03
N GLN A 48 10.55 -0.27 -11.24
CA GLN A 48 11.26 0.25 -10.06
C GLN A 48 10.89 -0.49 -8.78
N GLN A 49 9.78 -1.21 -8.77
CA GLN A 49 9.27 -1.96 -7.60
C GLN A 49 9.33 -1.11 -6.32
N PRO A 50 8.61 0.03 -6.27
CA PRO A 50 8.65 0.94 -5.15
C PRO A 50 8.07 0.29 -3.89
N ASP A 51 8.44 0.81 -2.73
CA ASP A 51 7.94 0.34 -1.44
C ASP A 51 6.55 0.93 -1.11
N VAL A 52 6.15 2.01 -1.78
CA VAL A 52 4.81 2.62 -1.70
C VAL A 52 4.50 3.42 -2.96
N VAL A 53 3.24 3.45 -3.35
CA VAL A 53 2.73 4.23 -4.48
C VAL A 53 1.78 5.32 -3.97
N ILE A 54 1.96 6.54 -4.44
CA ILE A 54 1.01 7.65 -4.27
C ILE A 54 0.37 7.87 -5.63
N LEU A 55 -0.95 7.75 -5.72
CA LEU A 55 -1.68 7.72 -6.97
C LEU A 55 -2.80 8.75 -6.99
N ASP A 56 -2.73 9.68 -7.93
CA ASP A 56 -3.88 10.55 -8.22
C ASP A 56 -4.95 9.82 -9.03
N MET A 57 -6.21 10.13 -8.74
CA MET A 57 -7.35 9.54 -9.45
C MET A 57 -7.68 10.26 -10.75
N GLY A 58 -7.28 11.52 -10.88
CA GLY A 58 -7.61 12.38 -12.02
C GLY A 58 -6.51 12.42 -13.08
N LEU A 59 -6.07 11.28 -13.60
CA LEU A 59 -5.02 11.23 -14.62
C LEU A 59 -5.56 11.54 -16.03
N PRO A 60 -4.72 12.08 -16.94
CA PRO A 60 -5.19 12.55 -18.24
C PRO A 60 -5.50 11.43 -19.26
N ASP A 61 -4.90 10.25 -19.06
CA ASP A 61 -4.99 9.13 -20.01
C ASP A 61 -5.94 8.02 -19.56
N MET A 62 -6.13 7.85 -18.26
CA MET A 62 -7.04 6.84 -17.70
C MET A 62 -7.45 7.21 -16.27
N ASP A 63 -8.54 6.64 -15.80
CA ASP A 63 -8.96 6.79 -14.40
C ASP A 63 -7.98 6.07 -13.46
N GLY A 64 -7.64 6.69 -12.33
CA GLY A 64 -6.72 6.10 -11.35
C GLY A 64 -7.19 4.75 -10.82
N THR A 65 -8.49 4.44 -10.86
CA THR A 65 -9.00 3.09 -10.53
C THR A 65 -8.44 2.02 -11.45
N VAL A 66 -8.30 2.32 -12.76
CA VAL A 66 -7.71 1.39 -13.75
C VAL A 66 -6.23 1.14 -13.44
N VAL A 67 -5.51 2.19 -13.03
CA VAL A 67 -4.10 2.06 -12.59
C VAL A 67 -4.01 1.20 -11.34
N LEU A 68 -4.87 1.45 -10.34
CA LEU A 68 -4.92 0.68 -9.11
C LEU A 68 -5.20 -0.81 -9.39
N GLU A 69 -6.23 -1.12 -10.15
CA GLU A 69 -6.58 -2.48 -10.55
C GLU A 69 -5.44 -3.15 -11.33
N GLY A 70 -4.81 -2.40 -12.24
CA GLY A 70 -3.63 -2.85 -12.96
C GLY A 70 -2.49 -3.25 -12.03
N ILE A 71 -2.14 -2.40 -11.05
CA ILE A 71 -1.11 -2.70 -10.04
C ILE A 71 -1.51 -3.94 -9.23
N ARG A 72 -2.75 -4.04 -8.78
CA ARG A 72 -3.25 -5.16 -7.96
C ARG A 72 -3.24 -6.49 -8.69
N GLY A 73 -3.30 -6.49 -10.02
CA GLY A 73 -3.18 -7.70 -10.82
C GLY A 73 -1.83 -8.43 -10.67
N TRP A 74 -0.77 -7.76 -10.20
CA TRP A 74 0.58 -8.32 -10.11
C TRP A 74 1.40 -7.86 -8.89
N SER A 75 0.90 -6.93 -8.07
CA SER A 75 1.65 -6.38 -6.92
C SER A 75 0.76 -6.08 -5.73
N ALA A 76 1.26 -6.39 -4.54
CA ALA A 76 0.68 -6.00 -3.26
C ALA A 76 1.33 -4.72 -2.67
N VAL A 77 2.04 -3.92 -3.48
CA VAL A 77 2.63 -2.66 -3.04
C VAL A 77 1.57 -1.75 -2.45
N PRO A 78 1.79 -1.11 -1.29
CA PRO A 78 0.82 -0.18 -0.73
C PRO A 78 0.54 0.98 -1.67
N VAL A 79 -0.74 1.30 -1.86
CA VAL A 79 -1.20 2.41 -2.71
C VAL A 79 -2.02 3.38 -1.87
N ILE A 80 -1.53 4.62 -1.78
CA ILE A 80 -2.23 5.75 -1.16
C ILE A 80 -2.82 6.59 -2.27
N ILE A 81 -4.13 6.75 -2.26
CA ILE A 81 -4.84 7.54 -3.26
C ILE A 81 -4.85 9.01 -2.89
N LEU A 82 -4.53 9.89 -3.85
CA LEU A 82 -4.83 11.31 -3.76
C LEU A 82 -6.13 11.59 -4.52
N THR A 83 -7.07 12.29 -3.92
CA THR A 83 -8.35 12.61 -4.55
C THR A 83 -8.82 14.02 -4.25
N ALA A 84 -9.38 14.70 -5.25
CA ALA A 84 -10.09 15.97 -5.06
C ALA A 84 -11.52 15.76 -4.53
N ARG A 85 -12.02 14.52 -4.51
CA ARG A 85 -13.38 14.18 -4.08
C ARG A 85 -13.37 13.85 -2.59
N SER A 86 -14.12 14.62 -1.83
CA SER A 86 -14.39 14.39 -0.41
C SER A 86 -15.61 13.50 -0.16
N ASP A 87 -16.13 12.83 -1.19
CA ASP A 87 -17.29 11.96 -1.07
C ASP A 87 -16.91 10.65 -0.33
N PRO A 88 -17.51 10.37 0.83
CA PRO A 88 -17.24 9.15 1.58
C PRO A 88 -17.51 7.85 0.79
N LEU A 89 -18.49 7.87 -0.12
CA LEU A 89 -18.81 6.71 -0.97
C LEU A 89 -17.70 6.42 -1.97
N PHE A 90 -17.05 7.46 -2.49
CA PHE A 90 -15.91 7.31 -3.39
C PHE A 90 -14.68 6.73 -2.66
N SER A 91 -14.44 7.22 -1.45
CA SER A 91 -13.34 6.74 -0.59
C SER A 91 -13.52 5.27 -0.22
N ALA A 92 -14.74 4.85 0.16
CA ALA A 92 -15.04 3.45 0.44
C ALA A 92 -14.86 2.57 -0.80
N ALA A 93 -15.35 3.00 -1.97
CA ALA A 93 -15.18 2.25 -3.21
C ALA A 93 -13.72 2.08 -3.64
N ALA A 94 -12.86 3.06 -3.34
CA ALA A 94 -11.43 2.97 -3.61
C ALA A 94 -10.73 1.96 -2.70
N LEU A 95 -11.10 1.91 -1.42
CA LEU A 95 -10.60 0.92 -0.46
C LEU A 95 -11.08 -0.49 -0.83
N ASP A 96 -12.35 -0.66 -1.20
CA ASP A 96 -12.90 -1.94 -1.66
C ASP A 96 -12.18 -2.48 -2.91
N ARG A 97 -11.62 -1.59 -3.74
CA ARG A 97 -10.81 -1.95 -4.92
C ARG A 97 -9.34 -2.20 -4.61
N GLY A 98 -8.96 -2.18 -3.33
CA GLY A 98 -7.62 -2.55 -2.87
C GLY A 98 -6.66 -1.38 -2.67
N ALA A 99 -7.14 -0.14 -2.58
CA ALA A 99 -6.33 0.95 -2.04
C ALA A 99 -6.10 0.72 -0.54
N ASP A 100 -4.93 1.09 -0.04
CA ASP A 100 -4.58 0.93 1.38
C ASP A 100 -5.00 2.14 2.20
N ASP A 101 -4.98 3.31 1.59
CA ASP A 101 -5.40 4.56 2.23
C ASP A 101 -5.73 5.62 1.17
N TYR A 102 -6.33 6.73 1.59
CA TYR A 102 -6.59 7.86 0.73
C TYR A 102 -6.34 9.19 1.46
N VAL A 103 -6.04 10.22 0.68
CA VAL A 103 -5.83 11.60 1.14
C VAL A 103 -6.61 12.54 0.24
N THR A 104 -7.43 13.40 0.85
CA THR A 104 -8.20 14.40 0.09
C THR A 104 -7.38 15.64 -0.17
N LYS A 105 -7.40 16.12 -1.42
CA LYS A 105 -6.82 17.42 -1.79
C LYS A 105 -7.77 18.57 -1.39
N PRO A 106 -7.31 19.66 -0.73
CA PRO A 106 -5.92 19.93 -0.34
C PRO A 106 -5.51 19.22 0.94
N PHE A 107 -4.27 18.74 1.00
CA PHE A 107 -3.69 18.04 2.15
C PHE A 107 -2.41 18.72 2.64
N SER A 108 -2.04 18.43 3.89
CA SER A 108 -0.73 18.83 4.41
C SER A 108 0.33 17.78 4.09
N MET A 109 1.60 18.24 3.94
CA MET A 109 2.72 17.30 3.74
C MET A 109 2.91 16.38 4.95
N GLU A 110 2.57 16.85 6.15
CA GLU A 110 2.66 16.07 7.39
C GLU A 110 1.65 14.94 7.42
N GLU A 111 0.41 15.19 6.98
CA GLU A 111 -0.62 14.18 6.84
C GLU A 111 -0.19 13.08 5.87
N LEU A 112 0.22 13.45 4.66
CA LEU A 112 0.65 12.48 3.65
C LEU A 112 1.86 11.65 4.14
N LEU A 113 2.83 12.29 4.80
CA LEU A 113 3.98 11.59 5.39
C LEU A 113 3.58 10.62 6.50
N ALA A 114 2.58 10.96 7.31
CA ALA A 114 2.09 10.06 8.36
C ALA A 114 1.50 8.79 7.73
N ARG A 115 0.68 8.92 6.68
CA ARG A 115 0.08 7.79 5.96
C ARG A 115 1.12 6.94 5.23
N VAL A 116 2.10 7.57 4.57
CA VAL A 116 3.23 6.84 3.95
C VAL A 116 3.99 6.01 4.99
N ARG A 117 4.24 6.56 6.20
CA ARG A 117 4.89 5.80 7.27
C ARG A 117 4.05 4.63 7.77
N VAL A 118 2.74 4.79 7.83
CA VAL A 118 1.83 3.69 8.20
C VAL A 118 1.89 2.60 7.13
N ALA A 119 1.71 2.94 5.87
CA ALA A 119 1.76 2.01 4.75
C ALA A 119 3.08 1.22 4.71
N LEU A 120 4.22 1.91 4.88
CA LEU A 120 5.54 1.26 4.89
C LEU A 120 5.77 0.34 6.11
N ARG A 121 5.13 0.60 7.26
CA ARG A 121 5.23 -0.29 8.43
C ARG A 121 4.58 -1.65 8.18
N HIS A 122 3.49 -1.69 7.45
CA HIS A 122 2.78 -2.93 7.11
C HIS A 122 3.57 -3.81 6.14
N CYS A 123 4.48 -3.21 5.36
CA CYS A 123 5.33 -3.92 4.39
C CYS A 123 6.73 -4.26 4.92
N SER A 124 7.13 -3.74 6.11
CA SER A 124 8.46 -3.97 6.65
C SER A 124 8.55 -5.31 7.39
N PRO A 125 9.45 -6.22 6.98
CA PRO A 125 9.72 -7.47 7.73
C PRO A 125 10.32 -7.21 9.12
N GLN A 126 10.61 -5.96 9.48
CA GLN A 126 11.36 -5.55 10.68
C GLN A 126 10.53 -4.77 11.71
N SER A 127 9.20 -4.85 11.70
CA SER A 127 8.43 -4.30 12.82
C SER A 127 8.73 -5.11 14.10
N PRO A 128 9.20 -4.47 15.20
CA PRO A 128 9.51 -5.17 16.44
C PRO A 128 8.26 -5.43 17.25
N VAL A 129 7.19 -5.95 16.65
CA VAL A 129 6.08 -6.52 17.40
C VAL A 129 6.41 -7.97 17.64
N ARG A 130 6.59 -8.32 18.91
CA ARG A 130 6.91 -9.62 19.50
C ARG A 130 6.65 -10.79 18.54
N ARG A 131 7.75 -11.45 18.11
CA ARG A 131 7.74 -12.75 17.45
C ARG A 131 7.01 -13.77 18.31
N THR A 132 5.74 -13.96 18.08
CA THR A 132 5.12 -15.27 18.24
C THR A 132 5.24 -15.93 16.88
N GLU A 133 6.06 -16.96 16.78
CA GLU A 133 6.45 -17.63 15.55
C GLU A 133 5.25 -18.35 14.92
N ILE A 134 4.50 -17.64 14.08
CA ILE A 134 3.59 -18.29 13.13
C ILE A 134 4.38 -18.40 11.83
N ALA A 135 5.08 -19.52 11.63
CA ALA A 135 5.97 -19.68 10.48
C ALA A 135 5.18 -19.94 9.20
N VAL A 136 4.32 -20.94 9.17
CA VAL A 136 3.46 -21.30 8.03
C VAL A 136 2.15 -21.85 8.57
N VAL A 137 1.03 -21.31 8.11
CA VAL A 137 -0.32 -21.77 8.44
C VAL A 137 -0.93 -22.48 7.24
N ARG A 138 -1.53 -23.63 7.48
CA ARG A 138 -2.27 -24.39 6.46
C ARG A 138 -3.74 -24.49 6.86
N ALA A 139 -4.63 -24.08 5.96
CA ALA A 139 -6.07 -24.16 6.14
C ALA A 139 -6.70 -24.72 4.85
N GLY A 140 -6.92 -26.02 4.83
CA GLY A 140 -7.37 -26.73 3.62
C GLY A 140 -6.32 -26.62 2.49
N ASP A 141 -6.72 -26.05 1.37
CA ASP A 141 -5.87 -25.81 0.20
C ASP A 141 -5.11 -24.46 0.24
N ILE A 142 -5.31 -23.68 1.32
CA ILE A 142 -4.64 -22.41 1.54
C ILE A 142 -3.38 -22.62 2.37
N VAL A 143 -2.24 -22.09 1.88
CA VAL A 143 -0.97 -22.04 2.58
C VAL A 143 -0.56 -20.59 2.76
N ILE A 144 -0.36 -20.17 4.02
CA ILE A 144 0.00 -18.81 4.40
C ILE A 144 1.41 -18.85 4.98
N ASP A 145 2.37 -18.25 4.31
CA ASP A 145 3.74 -18.07 4.78
C ASP A 145 3.88 -16.63 5.30
N VAL A 146 3.68 -16.47 6.60
CA VAL A 146 3.67 -15.15 7.24
C VAL A 146 5.04 -14.45 7.17
N PRO A 147 6.18 -15.12 7.40
CA PRO A 147 7.51 -14.52 7.25
C PRO A 147 7.82 -13.99 5.86
N HIS A 148 7.35 -14.69 4.82
CA HIS A 148 7.62 -14.31 3.42
C HIS A 148 6.48 -13.51 2.79
N HIS A 149 5.43 -13.16 3.56
CA HIS A 149 4.25 -12.44 3.05
C HIS A 149 3.67 -13.09 1.79
N SER A 150 3.58 -14.42 1.79
CA SER A 150 3.04 -15.16 0.66
C SER A 150 1.84 -16.03 1.07
N ILE A 151 0.87 -16.10 0.18
CA ILE A 151 -0.31 -16.94 0.33
C ILE A 151 -0.58 -17.65 -0.99
N THR A 152 -0.89 -18.94 -0.91
CA THR A 152 -1.30 -19.72 -2.07
C THR A 152 -2.58 -20.47 -1.78
N LYS A 153 -3.40 -20.69 -2.81
CA LYS A 153 -4.59 -21.54 -2.77
C LYS A 153 -4.50 -22.60 -3.86
N GLY A 154 -4.53 -23.86 -3.48
CA GLY A 154 -4.35 -24.98 -4.44
C GLY A 154 -2.99 -24.96 -5.15
N GLY A 155 -1.98 -24.27 -4.59
CA GLY A 155 -0.68 -24.07 -5.20
C GLY A 155 -0.55 -22.80 -6.05
N GLU A 156 -1.64 -22.12 -6.37
CA GLU A 156 -1.63 -20.86 -7.10
C GLU A 156 -1.46 -19.67 -6.16
N PRO A 157 -0.61 -18.68 -6.49
CA PRO A 157 -0.40 -17.52 -5.65
C PRO A 157 -1.65 -16.64 -5.56
N LEU A 158 -1.99 -16.23 -4.34
CA LEU A 158 -2.99 -15.20 -4.07
C LEU A 158 -2.28 -13.89 -3.69
N HIS A 159 -2.77 -12.78 -4.23
CA HIS A 159 -2.26 -11.46 -3.88
C HIS A 159 -3.21 -10.81 -2.88
N LEU A 160 -2.69 -10.47 -1.70
CA LEU A 160 -3.38 -9.65 -0.71
C LEU A 160 -2.76 -8.27 -0.66
N THR A 161 -3.61 -7.26 -0.50
CA THR A 161 -3.15 -5.91 -0.19
C THR A 161 -2.51 -5.86 1.20
N PRO A 162 -1.68 -4.87 1.51
CA PRO A 162 -1.12 -4.71 2.85
C PRO A 162 -2.16 -4.64 3.96
N THR A 163 -3.30 -4.01 3.70
CA THR A 163 -4.43 -3.95 4.65
C THR A 163 -5.02 -5.34 4.90
N GLU A 164 -5.28 -6.11 3.85
CA GLU A 164 -5.76 -7.50 3.97
C GLU A 164 -4.74 -8.39 4.68
N TRP A 165 -3.44 -8.22 4.43
CA TRP A 165 -2.37 -8.86 5.19
C TRP A 165 -2.40 -8.49 6.66
N GLY A 166 -2.62 -7.20 6.98
CA GLY A 166 -2.77 -6.71 8.35
C GLY A 166 -3.90 -7.42 9.07
N VAL A 167 -5.08 -7.47 8.46
CA VAL A 167 -6.25 -8.20 9.01
C VAL A 167 -5.92 -9.67 9.20
N LEU A 168 -5.40 -10.34 8.17
CA LEU A 168 -5.09 -11.77 8.21
C LEU A 168 -4.10 -12.09 9.34
N THR A 169 -3.00 -11.35 9.45
CA THR A 169 -1.99 -11.60 10.48
C THR A 169 -2.49 -11.32 11.88
N THR A 170 -3.34 -10.30 12.07
CA THR A 170 -3.98 -10.01 13.36
C THR A 170 -4.91 -11.14 13.78
N LEU A 171 -5.71 -11.67 12.85
CA LEU A 171 -6.58 -12.82 13.10
C LEU A 171 -5.79 -14.10 13.40
N LEU A 172 -4.70 -14.34 12.67
CA LEU A 172 -3.82 -15.50 12.92
C LEU A 172 -3.18 -15.45 14.31
N ARG A 173 -2.76 -14.26 14.75
CA ARG A 173 -2.20 -14.05 16.09
C ARG A 173 -3.19 -14.31 17.21
N ALA A 174 -4.47 -14.15 16.95
CA ALA A 174 -5.51 -14.41 17.92
C ALA A 174 -5.71 -15.91 18.23
N HIS A 175 -5.10 -16.83 17.47
CA HIS A 175 -5.14 -18.29 17.68
C HIS A 175 -6.55 -18.86 17.90
N GLY A 176 -7.54 -18.34 17.15
CA GLY A 176 -8.95 -18.72 17.30
C GLY A 176 -9.70 -17.95 18.40
N GLY A 177 -9.06 -17.01 19.07
CA GLY A 177 -9.70 -16.06 19.96
C GLY A 177 -10.49 -14.99 19.23
N LEU A 178 -11.35 -14.27 19.97
CA LEU A 178 -12.08 -13.12 19.42
C LEU A 178 -11.16 -11.90 19.32
N VAL A 179 -11.15 -11.28 18.15
CA VAL A 179 -10.50 -9.99 17.91
C VAL A 179 -11.57 -8.90 17.91
N ARG A 180 -11.40 -7.87 18.74
CA ARG A 180 -12.34 -6.76 18.78
C ARG A 180 -12.13 -5.86 17.56
N LYS A 181 -13.20 -5.22 17.11
CA LYS A 181 -13.14 -4.25 16.01
C LYS A 181 -12.14 -3.11 16.28
N GLU A 182 -12.09 -2.65 17.52
CA GLU A 182 -11.17 -1.58 17.95
C GLU A 182 -9.70 -2.02 17.84
N ASP A 183 -9.40 -3.27 18.20
CA ASP A 183 -8.05 -3.84 18.11
C ASP A 183 -7.62 -3.96 16.62
N LEU A 184 -8.53 -4.42 15.77
CA LEU A 184 -8.29 -4.46 14.31
C LEU A 184 -8.04 -3.07 13.75
N LEU A 185 -8.87 -2.09 14.12
CA LEU A 185 -8.73 -0.72 13.62
C LEU A 185 -7.42 -0.08 14.08
N SER A 186 -7.02 -0.25 15.36
CA SER A 186 -5.79 0.34 15.89
C SER A 186 -4.51 -0.31 15.34
N GLU A 187 -4.58 -1.54 14.87
CA GLU A 187 -3.43 -2.26 14.34
C GLU A 187 -3.27 -2.06 12.82
N ILE A 188 -4.34 -1.73 12.12
CA ILE A 188 -4.37 -1.58 10.66
C ILE A 188 -4.39 -0.11 10.24
N TRP A 189 -4.99 0.77 11.04
CA TRP A 189 -5.15 2.22 10.82
C TRP A 189 -4.45 3.05 11.90
#